data_dcffe5ea3e2e2d0391f20a94e0ae4819
#
_entry.id   dcffe5ea3e2e2d0391f20a94e0ae4819
#
_cell.length_a   1.000
_cell.length_b   1.000
_cell.length_c   1.000
_cell.angle_alpha   90.00
_cell.angle_beta   90.00
_cell.angle_gamma   90.00
#
_symmetry.space_group_name_H-M   'P 1'
#
loop_
_entity.id
_entity.type
_entity.pdbx_description
1 polymer ?
#
loop_
_entity_poly.entity_id
_entity_poly.type
_entity_poly.pdbx_seq_one_letter_code
_entity_poly.pdbx_strand_id
1 'polypeptide(L)'
;TPCRIGNKRLLEILNKITEGRGSEKDLQTLSTLGQVIKDTALCGLGQTSPNPVLSTLNNFYDEYVKHVREKTCRARQCKSLLTYTINPELCIGCHLCFKHCPADAILGDVRKPHVINPDKCIKCGMCMARCKFKAISVC
;
A
#
# COMPACT_ATOMS: atom_id res chain seq x y z
N THR A 1 13.54 14.26 23.90
CA THR A 1 13.41 12.81 23.97
C THR A 1 13.46 12.23 22.56
N PRO A 2 14.66 11.81 22.10
CA PRO A 2 14.87 11.41 20.70
C PRO A 2 13.96 10.23 20.29
N CYS A 3 13.80 9.21 21.15
CA CYS A 3 12.98 8.05 20.86
C CYS A 3 11.49 8.40 20.65
N ARG A 4 10.86 9.22 21.50
CA ARG A 4 9.44 9.53 21.38
C ARG A 4 9.11 10.30 20.11
N ILE A 5 9.86 11.39 19.85
CA ILE A 5 9.63 12.24 18.68
C ILE A 5 10.12 11.53 17.42
N GLY A 6 11.29 10.88 17.48
CA GLY A 6 11.87 10.15 16.36
C GLY A 6 10.99 9.01 15.87
N ASN A 7 10.47 8.16 16.75
CA ASN A 7 9.57 7.08 16.37
C ASN A 7 8.28 7.58 15.73
N LYS A 8 7.73 8.71 16.22
CA LYS A 8 6.59 9.35 15.56
C LYS A 8 6.91 9.75 14.12
N ARG A 9 8.10 10.34 13.91
CA ARG A 9 8.55 10.73 12.55
C ARG A 9 8.82 9.53 11.66
N LEU A 10 9.41 8.45 12.20
CA LEU A 10 9.55 7.18 11.45
C LEU A 10 8.18 6.64 11.01
N LEU A 11 7.19 6.65 11.90
CA LEU A 11 5.82 6.21 11.58
C LEU A 11 5.18 7.08 10.50
N GLU A 12 5.31 8.41 10.58
CA GLU A 12 4.79 9.34 9.57
C GLU A 12 5.38 9.05 8.18
N ILE A 13 6.69 8.79 8.11
CA ILE A 13 7.37 8.45 6.84
C ILE A 13 6.90 7.08 6.32
N LEU A 14 6.79 6.06 7.19
CA LEU A 14 6.30 4.73 6.79
C LEU A 14 4.86 4.80 6.27
N ASN A 15 3.98 5.55 6.93
CA ASN A 15 2.62 5.77 6.46
C ASN A 15 2.61 6.44 5.08
N LYS A 16 3.45 7.47 4.89
CA LYS A 16 3.60 8.15 3.60
C LYS A 16 4.04 7.18 2.49
N ILE A 17 4.94 6.24 2.78
CA ILE A 17 5.40 5.23 1.83
C ILE A 17 4.29 4.24 1.50
N THR A 18 3.59 3.70 2.51
CA THR A 18 2.50 2.72 2.32
C THR A 18 1.27 3.32 1.66
N GLU A 19 1.08 4.63 1.73
CA GLU A 19 0.04 5.39 1.03
C GLU A 19 0.44 5.77 -0.42
N GLY A 20 1.64 5.41 -0.87
CA GLY A 20 2.12 5.71 -2.22
C GLY A 20 2.64 7.13 -2.42
N ARG A 21 2.76 7.92 -1.35
CA ARG A 21 3.27 9.30 -1.38
C ARG A 21 4.77 9.40 -1.04
N GLY A 22 5.42 8.26 -0.77
CA GLY A 22 6.84 8.19 -0.42
C GLY A 22 7.76 8.62 -1.56
N SER A 23 8.94 9.08 -1.19
CA SER A 23 10.04 9.48 -2.08
C SER A 23 11.33 8.78 -1.68
N GLU A 24 12.34 8.77 -2.56
CA GLU A 24 13.66 8.20 -2.24
C GLU A 24 14.35 8.93 -1.08
N LYS A 25 14.10 10.22 -0.93
CA LYS A 25 14.58 10.99 0.22
C LYS A 25 14.00 10.48 1.55
N ASP A 26 12.78 9.97 1.53
CA ASP A 26 12.15 9.39 2.72
C ASP A 26 12.89 8.13 3.16
N LEU A 27 13.40 7.30 2.23
CA LEU A 27 14.20 6.11 2.57
C LEU A 27 15.52 6.49 3.25
N GLN A 28 16.20 7.50 2.72
CA GLN A 28 17.42 8.02 3.34
C GLN A 28 17.13 8.59 4.72
N THR A 29 16.02 9.32 4.86
CA THR A 29 15.61 9.90 6.14
C THR A 29 15.26 8.82 7.17
N LEU A 30 14.61 7.71 6.77
CA LEU A 30 14.34 6.57 7.66
C LEU A 30 15.64 5.98 8.22
N SER A 31 16.62 5.75 7.37
CA SER A 31 17.93 5.21 7.79
C SER A 31 18.66 6.15 8.74
N THR A 32 18.80 7.43 8.35
CA THR A 32 19.51 8.43 9.15
C THR A 32 18.80 8.68 10.49
N LEU A 33 17.50 8.86 10.48
CA LEU A 33 16.72 9.13 11.69
C LEU A 33 16.73 7.92 12.63
N GLY A 34 16.61 6.71 12.09
CA GLY A 34 16.71 5.48 12.87
C GLY A 34 18.05 5.37 13.58
N GLN A 35 19.15 5.67 12.89
CA GLN A 35 20.48 5.66 13.48
C GLN A 35 20.64 6.76 14.55
N VAL A 36 20.16 7.98 14.30
CA VAL A 36 20.19 9.07 15.28
C VAL A 36 19.42 8.68 16.56
N ILE A 37 18.24 8.07 16.44
CA ILE A 37 17.49 7.61 17.61
C ILE A 37 18.29 6.60 18.41
N LYS A 38 18.91 5.63 17.73
CA LYS A 38 19.71 4.57 18.33
C LYS A 38 20.89 5.14 19.11
N ASP A 39 21.58 6.13 18.55
CA ASP A 39 22.81 6.69 19.11
C ASP A 39 22.56 7.72 20.22
N THR A 40 21.39 8.39 20.20
CA THR A 40 21.09 9.49 21.13
C THR A 40 20.07 9.16 22.21
N ALA A 41 19.39 8.03 22.15
CA ALA A 41 18.45 7.62 23.17
C ALA A 41 19.18 7.24 24.47
N LEU A 42 18.65 7.71 25.62
CA LEU A 42 19.31 7.58 26.92
C LEU A 42 19.16 6.19 27.56
N CYS A 43 18.26 5.36 27.08
CA CYS A 43 18.03 4.02 27.64
C CYS A 43 17.95 2.94 26.55
N GLY A 44 18.21 1.69 26.92
CA GLY A 44 18.22 0.57 26.00
C GLY A 44 16.91 0.39 25.21
N LEU A 45 15.75 0.63 25.81
CA LEU A 45 14.47 0.59 25.13
C LEU A 45 14.39 1.63 23.99
N GLY A 46 14.84 2.85 24.27
CA GLY A 46 14.89 3.90 23.26
C GLY A 46 15.88 3.59 22.15
N GLN A 47 17.05 3.04 22.48
CA GLN A 47 18.10 2.66 21.53
C GLN A 47 17.65 1.50 20.60
N THR A 48 16.84 0.58 21.10
CA THR A 48 16.34 -0.56 20.30
C THR A 48 15.08 -0.25 19.53
N SER A 49 14.38 0.84 19.83
CA SER A 49 13.09 1.17 19.21
C SER A 49 13.13 1.32 17.69
N PRO A 50 14.18 1.85 17.03
CA PRO A 50 14.26 1.95 15.58
C PRO A 50 14.74 0.66 14.90
N ASN A 51 15.17 -0.35 15.65
CA ASN A 51 15.73 -1.59 15.06
C ASN A 51 14.80 -2.30 14.07
N PRO A 52 13.49 -2.42 14.29
CA PRO A 52 12.58 -3.01 13.30
C PRO A 52 12.63 -2.29 11.96
N VAL A 53 12.65 -0.96 11.96
CA VAL A 53 12.72 -0.15 10.75
C VAL A 53 14.07 -0.31 10.07
N LEU A 54 15.16 -0.21 10.81
CA LEU A 54 16.52 -0.34 10.27
C LEU A 54 16.77 -1.75 9.71
N SER A 55 16.31 -2.80 10.41
CA SER A 55 16.51 -4.18 9.94
C SER A 55 15.67 -4.49 8.71
N THR A 56 14.42 -4.02 8.64
CA THR A 56 13.60 -4.20 7.45
C THR A 56 14.13 -3.40 6.27
N LEU A 57 14.63 -2.19 6.50
CA LEU A 57 15.25 -1.38 5.47
C LEU A 57 16.51 -2.06 4.89
N ASN A 58 17.34 -2.70 5.74
CA ASN A 58 18.53 -3.42 5.29
C ASN A 58 18.21 -4.71 4.53
N ASN A 59 17.25 -5.50 5.03
CA ASN A 59 16.99 -6.84 4.49
C ASN A 59 15.98 -6.84 3.34
N PHE A 60 15.12 -5.82 3.26
CA PHE A 60 14.03 -5.73 2.28
C PHE A 60 14.02 -4.38 1.55
N TYR A 61 15.20 -3.83 1.27
CA TYR A 61 15.33 -2.53 0.61
C TYR A 61 14.58 -2.47 -0.72
N ASP A 62 14.59 -3.57 -1.48
CA ASP A 62 13.89 -3.66 -2.77
C ASP A 62 12.38 -3.46 -2.64
N GLU A 63 11.79 -3.95 -1.54
CA GLU A 63 10.36 -3.76 -1.27
C GLU A 63 10.04 -2.28 -1.02
N TYR A 64 10.90 -1.58 -0.27
CA TYR A 64 10.76 -0.14 -0.06
C TYR A 64 10.90 0.65 -1.36
N VAL A 65 11.88 0.30 -2.19
CA VAL A 65 12.07 0.93 -3.50
C VAL A 65 10.85 0.74 -4.40
N LYS A 66 10.27 -0.46 -4.44
CA LYS A 66 9.04 -0.73 -5.20
C LYS A 66 7.86 0.10 -4.71
N HIS A 67 7.67 0.23 -3.40
CA HIS A 67 6.63 1.09 -2.85
C HIS A 67 6.82 2.56 -3.24
N VAL A 68 8.06 3.03 -3.31
CA VAL A 68 8.39 4.42 -3.62
C VAL A 68 8.37 4.71 -5.11
N ARG A 69 9.02 3.87 -5.93
CA ARG A 69 9.18 4.09 -7.39
C ARG A 69 7.99 3.59 -8.18
N GLU A 70 7.61 2.31 -7.97
CA GLU A 70 6.60 1.64 -8.77
C GLU A 70 5.19 1.82 -8.21
N LYS A 71 5.07 2.34 -6.98
CA LYS A 71 3.79 2.48 -6.26
C LYS A 71 3.02 1.16 -6.17
N THR A 72 3.75 0.05 -6.03
CA THR A 72 3.19 -1.29 -5.95
C THR A 72 3.54 -1.95 -4.62
N CYS A 73 2.64 -2.78 -4.11
CA CYS A 73 2.85 -3.58 -2.90
C CYS A 73 2.83 -5.06 -3.25
N ARG A 74 3.99 -5.70 -3.29
CA ARG A 74 4.13 -7.12 -3.63
C ARG A 74 3.37 -8.03 -2.67
N ALA A 75 3.36 -7.69 -1.38
CA ALA A 75 2.61 -8.41 -0.36
C ALA A 75 1.09 -8.15 -0.39
N ARG A 76 0.60 -7.20 -1.22
CA ARG A 76 -0.81 -6.81 -1.35
C ARG A 76 -1.47 -6.39 -0.03
N GLN A 77 -0.68 -5.85 0.90
CA GLN A 77 -1.16 -5.38 2.21
C GLN A 77 -1.44 -3.88 2.23
N CYS A 78 -0.71 -3.09 1.43
CA CYS A 78 -0.85 -1.64 1.39
C CYS A 78 -2.04 -1.26 0.52
N LYS A 79 -3.22 -1.08 1.12
CA LYS A 79 -4.48 -0.81 0.40
C LYS A 79 -4.39 0.33 -0.61
N SER A 80 -3.67 1.40 -0.27
CA SER A 80 -3.50 2.55 -1.16
C SER A 80 -2.71 2.25 -2.45
N LEU A 81 -1.93 1.17 -2.45
CA LEU A 81 -1.12 0.75 -3.60
C LEU A 81 -1.78 -0.36 -4.43
N LEU A 82 -2.92 -0.90 -3.96
CA LEU A 82 -3.61 -1.95 -4.70
C LEU A 82 -4.32 -1.37 -5.93
N THR A 83 -4.22 -2.07 -7.03
CA THR A 83 -4.98 -1.77 -8.26
C THR A 83 -5.83 -2.97 -8.64
N TYR A 84 -7.15 -2.76 -8.72
CA TYR A 84 -8.09 -3.79 -9.14
C TYR A 84 -8.37 -3.66 -10.64
N THR A 85 -8.22 -4.77 -11.36
CA THR A 85 -8.47 -4.85 -12.81
C THR A 85 -9.46 -5.97 -13.12
N ILE A 86 -10.28 -5.76 -14.15
CA ILE A 86 -11.23 -6.77 -14.64
C ILE A 86 -10.69 -7.32 -15.95
N ASN A 87 -10.50 -8.64 -16.02
CA ASN A 87 -10.15 -9.30 -17.26
C ASN A 87 -11.39 -9.38 -18.15
N PRO A 88 -11.38 -8.74 -19.34
CA PRO A 88 -12.52 -8.71 -20.23
C PRO A 88 -12.88 -10.10 -20.80
N GLU A 89 -11.92 -11.01 -20.93
CA GLU A 89 -12.15 -12.37 -21.44
C GLU A 89 -12.93 -13.25 -20.46
N LEU A 90 -12.73 -13.03 -19.16
CA LEU A 90 -13.42 -13.78 -18.10
C LEU A 90 -14.71 -13.09 -17.63
N CYS A 91 -14.88 -11.82 -18.00
CA CYS A 91 -16.01 -11.03 -17.55
C CYS A 91 -17.22 -11.22 -18.48
N ILE A 92 -18.25 -11.89 -18.00
CA ILE A 92 -19.51 -12.11 -18.74
C ILE A 92 -20.51 -10.95 -18.63
N GLY A 93 -20.18 -9.88 -17.92
CA GLY A 93 -21.08 -8.74 -17.74
C GLY A 93 -22.30 -9.02 -16.85
N CYS A 94 -22.15 -9.85 -15.81
CA CYS A 94 -23.25 -10.21 -14.89
C CYS A 94 -23.72 -9.06 -13.97
N HIS A 95 -23.06 -7.91 -14.00
CA HIS A 95 -23.42 -6.69 -13.28
C HIS A 95 -23.39 -6.76 -11.74
N LEU A 96 -22.96 -7.90 -11.15
CA LEU A 96 -22.91 -8.07 -9.69
C LEU A 96 -21.89 -7.13 -9.04
N CYS A 97 -20.70 -7.00 -9.61
CA CYS A 97 -19.67 -6.11 -9.10
C CYS A 97 -20.11 -4.64 -9.11
N PHE A 98 -20.82 -4.21 -10.15
CA PHE A 98 -21.40 -2.87 -10.26
C PHE A 98 -22.39 -2.58 -9.13
N LYS A 99 -23.37 -3.47 -8.91
CA LYS A 99 -24.41 -3.31 -7.88
C LYS A 99 -23.86 -3.25 -6.46
N HIS A 100 -22.71 -3.87 -6.21
CA HIS A 100 -22.10 -3.93 -4.87
C HIS A 100 -20.92 -2.97 -4.70
N CYS A 101 -20.67 -2.09 -5.65
CA CYS A 101 -19.60 -1.10 -5.54
C CYS A 101 -20.08 0.11 -4.74
N PRO A 102 -19.56 0.35 -3.51
CA PRO A 102 -20.01 1.47 -2.68
C PRO A 102 -19.52 2.82 -3.18
N ALA A 103 -18.58 2.84 -4.10
CA ALA A 103 -17.98 4.07 -4.66
C ALA A 103 -18.39 4.32 -6.13
N ASP A 104 -19.30 3.52 -6.67
CA ASP A 104 -19.72 3.60 -8.10
C ASP A 104 -18.53 3.69 -9.07
N ALA A 105 -17.46 2.99 -8.74
CA ALA A 105 -16.21 3.00 -9.50
C ALA A 105 -16.20 2.03 -10.68
N ILE A 106 -17.24 1.24 -10.87
CA ILE A 106 -17.31 0.22 -11.94
C ILE A 106 -18.23 0.73 -13.04
N LEU A 107 -17.72 0.69 -14.27
CA LEU A 107 -18.42 1.10 -15.47
C LEU A 107 -18.65 -0.11 -16.38
N GLY A 108 -19.77 -0.14 -17.07
CA GLY A 108 -20.11 -1.17 -18.04
C GLY A 108 -21.59 -1.51 -18.05
N ASP A 109 -22.03 -2.06 -19.17
CA ASP A 109 -23.42 -2.50 -19.41
C ASP A 109 -23.60 -3.98 -19.08
N VAL A 110 -24.84 -4.40 -18.89
CA VAL A 110 -25.20 -5.80 -18.74
C VAL A 110 -24.80 -6.59 -20.01
N ARG A 111 -24.18 -7.74 -19.83
CA ARG A 111 -23.64 -8.61 -20.91
C ARG A 111 -22.44 -8.03 -21.66
N LYS A 112 -21.82 -6.97 -21.13
CA LYS A 112 -20.54 -6.45 -21.64
C LYS A 112 -19.49 -6.49 -20.54
N PRO A 113 -18.20 -6.63 -20.86
CA PRO A 113 -17.14 -6.54 -19.86
C PRO A 113 -17.19 -5.21 -19.12
N HIS A 114 -17.03 -5.28 -17.79
CA HIS A 114 -16.97 -4.09 -16.94
C HIS A 114 -15.54 -3.59 -16.80
N VAL A 115 -15.38 -2.31 -16.46
CA VAL A 115 -14.09 -1.66 -16.22
C VAL A 115 -14.14 -0.94 -14.87
N ILE A 116 -13.05 -0.98 -14.12
CA ILE A 116 -12.91 -0.26 -12.85
C ILE A 116 -12.23 1.07 -13.12
N ASN A 117 -12.86 2.16 -12.68
CA ASN A 117 -12.24 3.48 -12.69
C ASN A 117 -11.31 3.59 -11.46
N PRO A 118 -9.98 3.72 -11.65
CA PRO A 118 -9.03 3.77 -10.54
C PRO A 118 -9.20 5.00 -9.66
N ASP A 119 -9.63 6.13 -10.20
CA ASP A 119 -9.78 7.40 -9.48
C ASP A 119 -10.96 7.38 -8.49
N LYS A 120 -12.02 6.65 -8.83
CA LYS A 120 -13.19 6.49 -7.96
C LYS A 120 -13.07 5.29 -7.01
N CYS A 121 -12.17 4.36 -7.30
CA CYS A 121 -12.06 3.10 -6.57
C CYS A 121 -11.45 3.31 -5.17
N ILE A 122 -12.24 3.05 -4.12
CA ILE A 122 -11.80 3.07 -2.72
C ILE A 122 -11.04 1.81 -2.29
N LYS A 123 -10.76 0.91 -3.23
CA LYS A 123 -9.93 -0.30 -3.02
C LYS A 123 -10.44 -1.24 -1.93
N CYS A 124 -11.75 -1.34 -1.75
CA CYS A 124 -12.41 -2.14 -0.70
C CYS A 124 -12.43 -3.66 -0.98
N GLY A 125 -12.17 -4.11 -2.22
CA GLY A 125 -12.15 -5.53 -2.60
C GLY A 125 -13.50 -6.20 -2.76
N MET A 126 -14.63 -5.51 -2.52
CA MET A 126 -15.98 -6.10 -2.61
C MET A 126 -16.30 -6.69 -3.98
N CYS A 127 -15.86 -6.02 -5.04
CA CYS A 127 -16.05 -6.49 -6.41
C CYS A 127 -15.38 -7.86 -6.64
N MET A 128 -14.16 -8.04 -6.14
CA MET A 128 -13.42 -9.31 -6.25
C MET A 128 -14.10 -10.41 -5.44
N ALA A 129 -14.55 -10.13 -4.22
CA ALA A 129 -15.25 -11.09 -3.36
C ALA A 129 -16.60 -11.56 -3.95
N ARG A 130 -17.26 -10.71 -4.72
CA ARG A 130 -18.56 -11.00 -5.36
C ARG A 130 -18.47 -11.58 -6.76
N CYS A 131 -17.29 -11.58 -7.38
CA CYS A 131 -17.11 -12.10 -8.72
C CYS A 131 -17.05 -13.63 -8.76
N LYS A 132 -18.16 -14.27 -9.16
CA LYS A 132 -18.25 -15.74 -9.31
C LYS A 132 -17.31 -16.28 -10.41
N PHE A 133 -16.96 -15.46 -11.37
CA PHE A 133 -16.14 -15.85 -12.55
C PHE A 133 -14.66 -15.58 -12.33
N LYS A 134 -14.27 -15.08 -11.14
CA LYS A 134 -12.87 -14.73 -10.81
C LYS A 134 -12.20 -13.83 -11.87
N ALA A 135 -13.01 -13.01 -12.53
CA ALA A 135 -12.54 -12.10 -13.57
C ALA A 135 -11.82 -10.87 -13.03
N ILE A 136 -11.75 -10.69 -11.69
CA ILE A 136 -11.16 -9.51 -11.06
C ILE A 136 -9.86 -9.93 -10.37
N SER A 137 -8.78 -9.28 -10.76
CA SER A 137 -7.45 -9.45 -10.18
C SER A 137 -7.02 -8.19 -9.43
N VAL A 138 -6.06 -8.34 -8.53
CA VAL A 138 -5.44 -7.27 -7.77
C VAL A 138 -3.91 -7.34 -7.93
N CYS A 139 -3.33 -6.22 -8.25
CA CYS A 139 -1.88 -6.01 -8.34
C CYS A 139 -1.43 -4.99 -7.29
#